data_8a27f028984b53061d37b21a065769f4
#
_entry.id   8a27f028984b53061d37b21a065769f4
#
_cell.length_a   1.000
_cell.length_b   1.000
_cell.length_c   1.000
_cell.angle_alpha   90.00
_cell.angle_beta   90.00
_cell.angle_gamma   90.00
#
_symmetry.space_group_name_H-M   'P 1'
#
loop_
_entity.id
_entity.type
_entity.pdbx_description
1 polymer ?
#
loop_
_entity_poly.entity_id
_entity_poly.type
_entity_poly.pdbx_seq_one_letter_code
_entity_poly.pdbx_strand_id
1 'polypeptide(L)' 'MLALSRKKNEAIIINNNVEVTILEVKGDQVKVGITAPKDVPIYRKEVYL' A
#
# COMPACT_ATOMS: atom_id res chain seq x y z
N MET A 1 0.28 2.76 -16.66
CA MET A 1 -0.02 2.81 -15.22
C MET A 1 -1.31 2.08 -14.93
N LEU A 2 -1.37 1.33 -13.85
CA LEU A 2 -2.62 0.74 -13.38
C LEU A 2 -3.21 1.66 -12.33
N ALA A 3 -4.44 2.09 -12.53
CA ALA A 3 -5.16 2.92 -11.57
C ALA A 3 -6.41 2.17 -11.14
N LEU A 4 -6.66 2.14 -9.84
CA LEU A 4 -7.79 1.42 -9.28
C LEU A 4 -8.24 2.05 -7.98
N SER A 5 -9.44 1.68 -7.53
CA SER A 5 -9.98 2.15 -6.25
C SER A 5 -10.20 0.96 -5.34
N ARG A 6 -9.93 1.14 -4.06
CA ARG A 6 -10.20 0.12 -3.05
C ARG A 6 -10.92 0.75 -1.87
N LYS A 7 -11.74 -0.04 -1.21
CA LYS A 7 -12.43 0.36 0.01
C LYS A 7 -11.63 -0.07 1.23
N LYS A 8 -12.03 0.42 2.40
CA LYS A 8 -11.42 0.02 3.67
C LYS A 8 -11.38 -1.51 3.78
N ASN A 9 -10.26 -2.01 4.23
CA ASN A 9 -9.95 -3.44 4.43
C ASN A 9 -9.81 -4.22 3.13
N GLU A 10 -9.82 -3.56 1.99
CA GLU A 10 -9.52 -4.20 0.72
C GLU A 10 -8.06 -4.01 0.37
N ALA A 11 -7.52 -4.93 -0.41
CA ALA A 11 -6.10 -4.97 -0.68
C ALA A 11 -5.81 -5.12 -2.17
N ILE A 12 -4.56 -4.85 -2.54
CA ILE A 12 -4.03 -5.19 -3.84
C ILE A 12 -2.77 -6.03 -3.64
N ILE A 13 -2.49 -6.89 -4.62
CA ILE A 13 -1.30 -7.73 -4.60
C ILE A 13 -0.36 -7.27 -5.70
N ILE A 14 0.90 -7.07 -5.34
CA ILE A 14 1.95 -6.68 -6.28
C ILE A 14 3.00 -7.78 -6.30
N ASN A 15 3.30 -8.28 -7.50
CA ASN A 15 4.39 -9.24 -7.71
C ASN A 15 4.22 -10.51 -6.86
N ASN A 16 2.99 -10.93 -6.58
CA ASN A 16 2.67 -12.15 -5.84
C ASN A 16 3.14 -12.18 -4.39
N ASN A 17 3.94 -11.20 -3.94
CA ASN A 17 4.53 -11.26 -2.61
C ASN A 17 4.46 -9.96 -1.82
N VAL A 18 3.81 -8.94 -2.37
CA VAL A 18 3.59 -7.68 -1.67
C VAL A 18 2.09 -7.42 -1.61
N GLU A 19 1.59 -7.20 -0.41
CA GLU A 19 0.16 -6.91 -0.21
C GLU A 19 0.00 -5.51 0.36
N VAL A 20 -0.81 -4.70 -0.30
CA VAL A 20 -1.12 -3.34 0.13
C VAL A 20 -2.58 -3.30 0.53
N THR A 21 -2.86 -2.96 1.79
CA THR A 21 -4.21 -2.98 2.35
C THR A 21 -4.61 -1.57 2.77
N ILE A 22 -5.84 -1.19 2.45
CA ILE A 22 -6.41 0.08 2.93
C ILE A 22 -6.91 -0.17 4.35
N LEU A 23 -6.22 0.40 5.33
CA LEU A 23 -6.56 0.18 6.74
C LEU A 23 -7.63 1.14 7.22
N GLU A 24 -7.59 2.39 6.76
CA GLU A 24 -8.53 3.39 7.23
C GLU A 24 -8.60 4.53 6.22
N VAL A 25 -9.79 5.07 6.06
CA VAL A 25 -10.01 6.26 5.23
C VAL A 25 -10.63 7.32 6.13
N LYS A 26 -9.98 8.47 6.25
CA LYS A 26 -10.43 9.53 7.14
C LYS A 26 -10.17 10.88 6.49
N GLY A 27 -11.26 11.55 6.08
CA GLY A 27 -11.14 12.83 5.42
C GLY A 27 -10.34 12.69 4.13
N ASP A 28 -9.29 13.46 4.01
CA ASP A 28 -8.40 13.46 2.85
C ASP A 28 -7.16 12.58 3.07
N GLN A 29 -7.15 11.77 4.13
CA GLN A 29 -6.04 10.88 4.44
C GLN A 29 -6.45 9.44 4.35
N VAL A 30 -5.52 8.61 3.88
CA VAL A 30 -5.72 7.15 3.77
C VAL A 30 -4.57 6.47 4.47
N LYS A 31 -4.90 5.60 5.43
CA LYS A 31 -3.88 4.79 6.10
C LYS A 31 -3.74 3.49 5.34
N VAL A 32 -2.51 3.18 4.96
CA VAL A 32 -2.19 2.02 4.13
C VAL A 32 -1.22 1.13 4.90
N GLY A 33 -1.51 -0.17 4.91
CA GLY A 33 -0.61 -1.17 5.45
C GLY A 33 0.04 -1.94 4.33
N ILE A 34 1.34 -2.18 4.42
CA ILE A 34 2.07 -2.89 3.38
C ILE A 34 2.78 -4.08 4.01
N THR A 35 2.50 -5.26 3.48
CA THR A 35 3.16 -6.50 3.88
C THR A 35 4.04 -6.97 2.73
N ALA A 36 5.32 -7.22 3.03
CA ALA A 36 6.28 -7.62 2.02
C ALA A 36 7.37 -8.48 2.63
N PRO A 37 8.11 -9.27 1.82
CA PRO A 37 9.27 -9.99 2.32
C PRO A 37 10.35 -9.02 2.82
N LYS A 38 11.26 -9.52 3.66
CA LYS A 38 12.30 -8.71 4.29
C LYS A 38 13.25 -8.08 3.27
N ASP A 39 13.40 -8.70 2.11
CA ASP A 39 14.33 -8.20 1.07
C ASP A 39 13.69 -7.15 0.17
N VAL A 40 12.43 -6.76 0.43
CA VAL A 40 11.76 -5.71 -0.32
C VAL A 40 11.72 -4.45 0.54
N PRO A 41 12.59 -3.47 0.29
CA PRO A 41 12.55 -2.23 1.07
C PRO A 41 11.33 -1.40 0.67
N ILE A 42 10.73 -0.75 1.67
CA ILE A 42 9.51 0.03 1.48
C ILE A 42 9.74 1.41 2.05
N TYR A 43 9.57 2.43 1.23
CA TYR A 43 9.76 3.81 1.63
C TYR A 43 8.60 4.67 1.16
N ARG A 44 8.29 5.70 1.92
CA ARG A 44 7.48 6.80 1.40
C ARG A 44 8.32 7.50 0.34
N LYS A 45 7.67 7.99 -0.71
CA LYS A 45 8.39 8.58 -1.82
C LYS A 45 9.24 9.77 -1.39
N GLU A 46 8.73 10.60 -0.49
CA GLU A 46 9.46 11.80 -0.06
C GLU A 46 10.68 11.48 0.80
N VAL A 47 10.80 10.25 1.28
CA VAL A 47 11.95 9.81 2.07
C VAL A 47 12.96 9.05 1.20
N TYR A 48 12.54 8.61 0.04
CA TYR A 48 13.39 7.82 -0.86
C TYR A 48 14.44 8.69 -1.53
N LEU A 49 15.69 8.27 -1.48
CA LEU A 49 16.82 8.99 -2.10
C LEU A 49 17.25 8.34 -3.40
#